data_218588fbeafe0aec11765a73f98bcff7
#
_entry.id   218588fbeafe0aec11765a73f98bcff7
#
_cell.length_a   1.000
_cell.length_b   1.000
_cell.length_c   1.000
_cell.angle_alpha   90.00
_cell.angle_beta   90.00
_cell.angle_gamma   90.00
#
_symmetry.space_group_name_H-M   'P 1'
#
loop_
_entity.id
_entity.type
_entity.pdbx_description
1 polymer ?
#
loop_
_entity_poly.entity_id
_entity_poly.type
_entity_poly.pdbx_seq_one_letter_code
_entity_poly.pdbx_strand_id
1 'polypeptide(L)'
;MKNERLMSLDTLRGFDMFFIMGLSGLIVSICALWPNPVTNAIAEQMSHVDWDGLRHHDTIFPLFLFLAGVSFPFSYAKQQSMGASRKDIYWKIFRRAAVLIFLGMVYNGLFRLNFENLRVASVLARIGLAWMGAALLYINFGVKTRAWISVAILVGYALLSKYVGAPDVVDADPLSREGNLVGYIDRMFMPGRLIYDNNHFDPEGLLSALPAVVTAMLGVFTGELIRLPKVSKSVETSRWAYSAQHTSSKNSQPGLCSSSHSTQLPSQPDIFATSKSWL
;
A
#
# COMPACT_ATOMS: atom_id res chain seq x y z
N MET A 1 -27.74 4.50 1.81
CA MET A 1 -26.64 4.93 0.92
C MET A 1 -26.09 3.68 0.25
N LYS A 2 -26.22 3.53 -1.08
CA LYS A 2 -25.63 2.43 -1.84
C LYS A 2 -24.12 2.45 -1.60
N ASN A 3 -23.54 1.29 -1.23
CA ASN A 3 -22.12 1.06 -1.09
C ASN A 3 -21.46 1.16 -2.49
N GLU A 4 -21.22 2.36 -2.97
CA GLU A 4 -20.46 2.52 -4.22
C GLU A 4 -18.99 2.23 -3.91
N ARG A 5 -18.54 1.07 -4.36
CA ARG A 5 -17.11 0.77 -4.41
C ARG A 5 -16.48 1.78 -5.37
N LEU A 6 -15.41 2.41 -4.94
CA LEU A 6 -14.61 3.26 -5.81
C LEU A 6 -13.81 2.34 -6.76
N MET A 7 -14.42 1.99 -7.90
CA MET A 7 -13.80 1.08 -8.88
C MET A 7 -12.40 1.53 -9.29
N SER A 8 -12.16 2.84 -9.35
CA SER A 8 -10.82 3.39 -9.63
C SER A 8 -9.77 2.99 -8.60
N LEU A 9 -10.12 2.94 -7.31
CA LEU A 9 -9.20 2.50 -6.25
C LEU A 9 -8.95 0.98 -6.33
N ASP A 10 -9.97 0.21 -6.63
CA ASP A 10 -9.84 -1.25 -6.76
C ASP A 10 -9.02 -1.59 -8.01
N THR A 11 -9.19 -0.86 -9.11
CA THR A 11 -8.38 -1.01 -10.34
C THR A 11 -6.91 -0.65 -10.08
N LEU A 12 -6.66 0.47 -9.40
CA LEU A 12 -5.29 0.91 -9.09
C LEU A 12 -4.59 -0.07 -8.14
N ARG A 13 -5.31 -0.66 -7.18
CA ARG A 13 -4.78 -1.74 -6.34
C ARG A 13 -4.45 -3.00 -7.13
N GLY A 14 -5.34 -3.38 -8.07
CA GLY A 14 -5.09 -4.52 -8.94
C GLY A 14 -3.84 -4.32 -9.81
N PHE A 15 -3.67 -3.11 -10.33
CA PHE A 15 -2.48 -2.73 -11.10
C PHE A 15 -1.20 -2.79 -10.24
N ASP A 16 -1.23 -2.24 -9.05
CA ASP A 16 -0.11 -2.27 -8.11
C ASP A 16 0.26 -3.71 -7.72
N MET A 17 -0.75 -4.55 -7.40
CA MET A 17 -0.56 -5.97 -7.13
C MET A 17 0.06 -6.72 -8.30
N PHE A 18 -0.21 -6.33 -9.53
CA PHE A 18 0.37 -6.97 -10.71
C PHE A 18 1.90 -6.80 -10.75
N PHE A 19 2.39 -5.60 -10.36
CA PHE A 19 3.84 -5.37 -10.21
C PHE A 19 4.44 -6.19 -9.05
N ILE A 20 3.77 -6.26 -7.90
CA ILE A 20 4.22 -7.04 -6.74
C ILE A 20 4.30 -8.53 -7.08
N MET A 21 3.36 -9.06 -7.88
CA MET A 21 3.30 -10.47 -8.25
C MET A 21 4.35 -10.90 -9.29
N GLY A 22 5.15 -9.97 -9.84
CA GLY A 22 6.26 -10.33 -10.70
C GLY A 22 6.32 -9.65 -12.07
N LEU A 23 5.43 -8.70 -12.37
CA LEU A 23 5.49 -7.96 -13.64
C LEU A 23 6.84 -7.26 -13.82
N SER A 24 7.40 -6.68 -12.75
CA SER A 24 8.72 -6.05 -12.81
C SER A 24 9.79 -7.05 -13.26
N GLY A 25 9.83 -8.25 -12.67
CA GLY A 25 10.76 -9.30 -13.05
C GLY A 25 10.56 -9.79 -14.48
N LEU A 26 9.30 -9.89 -14.93
CA LEU A 26 8.98 -10.24 -16.32
C LEU A 26 9.51 -9.17 -17.29
N ILE A 27 9.29 -7.89 -17.01
CA ILE A 27 9.79 -6.79 -17.84
C ILE A 27 11.32 -6.82 -17.91
N VAL A 28 12.01 -6.97 -16.78
CA VAL A 28 13.49 -7.10 -16.74
C VAL A 28 13.96 -8.27 -17.60
N SER A 29 13.30 -9.42 -17.50
CA SER A 29 13.65 -10.61 -18.30
C SER A 29 13.44 -10.39 -19.80
N ILE A 30 12.37 -9.70 -20.19
CA ILE A 30 12.12 -9.35 -21.60
C ILE A 30 13.16 -8.36 -22.09
N CYS A 31 13.51 -7.33 -21.32
CA CYS A 31 14.52 -6.35 -21.67
C CYS A 31 15.89 -7.00 -21.88
N ALA A 32 16.21 -8.04 -21.14
CA ALA A 32 17.47 -8.79 -21.27
C ALA A 32 17.60 -9.56 -22.60
N LEU A 33 16.49 -9.82 -23.31
CA LEU A 33 16.52 -10.49 -24.63
C LEU A 33 17.04 -9.58 -25.75
N TRP A 34 16.89 -8.27 -25.61
CA TRP A 34 17.33 -7.26 -26.59
C TRP A 34 18.05 -6.11 -25.91
N PRO A 35 19.29 -6.32 -25.43
CA PRO A 35 20.03 -5.29 -24.69
C PRO A 35 20.35 -4.08 -25.59
N ASN A 36 19.80 -2.94 -25.22
CA ASN A 36 20.08 -1.65 -25.83
C ASN A 36 19.90 -0.53 -24.75
N PRO A 37 20.33 0.71 -24.99
CA PRO A 37 20.22 1.77 -23.98
C PRO A 37 18.83 1.99 -23.43
N VAL A 38 17.78 1.81 -24.25
CA VAL A 38 16.37 2.01 -23.83
C VAL A 38 15.90 0.85 -22.95
N THR A 39 16.12 -0.40 -23.36
CA THR A 39 15.74 -1.58 -22.58
C THR A 39 16.50 -1.66 -21.27
N ASN A 40 17.77 -1.26 -21.26
CA ASN A 40 18.57 -1.18 -20.02
C ASN A 40 18.01 -0.14 -19.06
N ALA A 41 17.63 1.05 -19.55
CA ALA A 41 17.00 2.08 -18.73
C ALA A 41 15.64 1.61 -18.17
N ILE A 42 14.82 0.90 -18.95
CA ILE A 42 13.56 0.31 -18.48
C ILE A 42 13.82 -0.75 -17.40
N ALA A 43 14.76 -1.66 -17.62
CA ALA A 43 15.13 -2.70 -16.66
C ALA A 43 15.64 -2.10 -15.35
N GLU A 44 16.42 -1.02 -15.44
CA GLU A 44 16.91 -0.29 -14.28
C GLU A 44 15.75 0.30 -13.46
N GLN A 45 14.73 0.91 -14.08
CA GLN A 45 13.57 1.44 -13.39
C GLN A 45 12.70 0.35 -12.75
N MET A 46 12.77 -0.90 -13.22
CA MET A 46 12.06 -2.06 -12.66
C MET A 46 12.84 -2.79 -11.56
N SER A 47 14.03 -2.31 -11.21
CA SER A 47 14.88 -2.84 -10.15
C SER A 47 14.93 -1.89 -8.95
N HIS A 48 15.26 -2.40 -7.77
CA HIS A 48 15.52 -1.56 -6.61
C HIS A 48 16.79 -0.74 -6.79
N VAL A 49 16.82 0.45 -6.17
CA VAL A 49 18.05 1.22 -5.99
C VAL A 49 18.94 0.50 -4.96
N ASP A 50 20.25 0.53 -5.18
CA ASP A 50 21.18 -0.09 -4.24
C ASP A 50 21.19 0.59 -2.87
N TRP A 51 21.23 1.92 -2.83
CA TRP A 51 21.19 2.69 -1.60
C TRP A 51 20.52 4.06 -1.77
N ASP A 52 21.11 4.97 -2.52
CA ASP A 52 20.61 6.33 -2.70
C ASP A 52 19.93 6.50 -4.05
N GLY A 53 18.76 7.14 -4.04
CA GLY A 53 17.96 7.40 -5.23
C GLY A 53 16.51 6.93 -5.11
N LEU A 54 15.80 6.98 -6.25
CA LEU A 54 14.41 6.55 -6.37
C LEU A 54 14.18 5.96 -7.77
N ARG A 55 13.69 4.73 -7.84
CA ARG A 55 13.28 4.09 -9.08
C ARG A 55 11.78 3.78 -9.04
N HIS A 56 11.19 3.52 -10.20
CA HIS A 56 9.77 3.18 -10.29
C HIS A 56 9.38 2.01 -9.37
N HIS A 57 10.23 0.99 -9.29
CA HIS A 57 9.97 -0.18 -8.44
C HIS A 57 9.82 0.18 -6.96
N ASP A 58 10.54 1.19 -6.48
CA ASP A 58 10.49 1.64 -5.08
C ASP A 58 9.19 2.37 -4.73
N THR A 59 8.41 2.82 -5.72
CA THR A 59 7.13 3.51 -5.51
C THR A 59 5.95 2.57 -5.27
N ILE A 60 6.07 1.29 -5.63
CA ILE A 60 5.00 0.29 -5.55
C ILE A 60 4.50 0.11 -4.12
N PHE A 61 5.42 -0.11 -3.18
CA PHE A 61 5.07 -0.27 -1.77
C PHE A 61 4.40 0.99 -1.16
N PRO A 62 4.95 2.21 -1.31
CA PRO A 62 4.29 3.43 -0.85
C PRO A 62 2.90 3.65 -1.46
N LEU A 63 2.72 3.34 -2.75
CA LEU A 63 1.43 3.44 -3.41
C LEU A 63 0.40 2.50 -2.79
N PHE A 64 0.77 1.23 -2.56
CA PHE A 64 -0.12 0.26 -1.91
C PHE A 64 -0.56 0.74 -0.52
N LEU A 65 0.38 1.25 0.26
CA LEU A 65 0.13 1.76 1.60
C LEU A 65 -0.76 3.02 1.58
N PHE A 66 -0.50 3.94 0.63
CA PHE A 66 -1.35 5.10 0.39
C PHE A 66 -2.79 4.69 0.07
N LEU A 67 -3.00 3.74 -0.85
CA LEU A 67 -4.33 3.22 -1.22
C LEU A 67 -5.04 2.54 -0.05
N ALA A 68 -4.29 1.85 0.81
CA ALA A 68 -4.83 1.30 2.05
C ALA A 68 -5.32 2.41 2.99
N GLY A 69 -4.58 3.53 3.06
CA GLY A 69 -4.97 4.74 3.78
C GLY A 69 -6.23 5.38 3.23
N VAL A 70 -6.32 5.58 1.90
CA VAL A 70 -7.51 6.17 1.23
C VAL A 70 -8.80 5.43 1.59
N SER A 71 -8.72 4.12 1.75
CA SER A 71 -9.89 3.28 2.03
C SER A 71 -10.36 3.32 3.48
N PHE A 72 -9.50 3.74 4.40
CA PHE A 72 -9.81 3.70 5.82
C PHE A 72 -10.99 4.59 6.22
N PRO A 73 -11.10 5.88 5.82
CA PRO A 73 -12.24 6.73 6.16
C PRO A 73 -13.59 6.18 5.70
N PHE A 74 -13.62 5.46 4.56
CA PHE A 74 -14.84 4.81 4.08
C PHE A 74 -15.22 3.61 4.94
N SER A 75 -14.24 2.77 5.28
CA SER A 75 -14.43 1.61 6.15
C SER A 75 -14.87 2.03 7.56
N TYR A 76 -14.25 3.06 8.13
CA TYR A 76 -14.55 3.60 9.43
C TYR A 76 -15.99 4.13 9.49
N ALA A 77 -16.41 4.95 8.52
CA ALA A 77 -17.76 5.47 8.45
C ALA A 77 -18.81 4.37 8.32
N LYS A 78 -18.51 3.32 7.54
CA LYS A 78 -19.40 2.16 7.44
C LYS A 78 -19.56 1.44 8.78
N GLN A 79 -18.47 1.26 9.53
CA GLN A 79 -18.51 0.63 10.85
C GLN A 79 -19.30 1.48 11.84
N GLN A 80 -19.13 2.81 11.82
CA GLN A 80 -19.95 3.71 12.65
C GLN A 80 -21.43 3.64 12.31
N SER A 81 -21.81 3.60 11.03
CA SER A 81 -23.22 3.49 10.63
C SER A 81 -23.87 2.16 11.02
N MET A 82 -23.07 1.11 11.23
CA MET A 82 -23.51 -0.18 11.74
C MET A 82 -23.54 -0.25 13.28
N GLY A 83 -23.27 0.87 13.99
CA GLY A 83 -23.28 0.92 15.44
C GLY A 83 -22.09 0.23 16.13
N ALA A 84 -20.99 0.03 15.42
CA ALA A 84 -19.81 -0.61 16.01
C ALA A 84 -19.24 0.25 17.15
N SER A 85 -18.93 -0.38 18.29
CA SER A 85 -18.31 0.25 19.44
C SER A 85 -16.85 0.69 19.09
N ARG A 86 -16.36 1.75 19.76
CA ARG A 86 -14.95 2.15 19.63
C ARG A 86 -13.99 0.99 19.94
N LYS A 87 -14.30 0.20 20.97
CA LYS A 87 -13.48 -0.98 21.34
C LYS A 87 -13.41 -2.00 20.22
N ASP A 88 -14.52 -2.27 19.53
CA ASP A 88 -14.56 -3.22 18.41
C ASP A 88 -13.72 -2.72 17.23
N ILE A 89 -13.73 -1.39 16.98
CA ILE A 89 -12.93 -0.80 15.91
C ILE A 89 -11.44 -0.91 16.24
N TYR A 90 -11.02 -0.56 17.47
CA TYR A 90 -9.63 -0.73 17.91
C TYR A 90 -9.19 -2.19 17.84
N TRP A 91 -10.03 -3.12 18.31
CA TRP A 91 -9.72 -4.54 18.24
C TRP A 91 -9.49 -5.04 16.81
N LYS A 92 -10.33 -4.60 15.86
CA LYS A 92 -10.15 -4.91 14.43
C LYS A 92 -8.85 -4.35 13.87
N ILE A 93 -8.47 -3.12 14.25
CA ILE A 93 -7.21 -2.51 13.80
C ILE A 93 -6.03 -3.31 14.32
N PHE A 94 -5.97 -3.59 15.63
CA PHE A 94 -4.89 -4.36 16.23
C PHE A 94 -4.82 -5.79 15.67
N ARG A 95 -5.97 -6.46 15.56
CA ARG A 95 -6.03 -7.80 14.98
C ARG A 95 -5.50 -7.84 13.55
N ARG A 96 -5.87 -6.86 12.72
CA ARG A 96 -5.36 -6.77 11.35
C ARG A 96 -3.84 -6.57 11.30
N ALA A 97 -3.32 -5.66 12.10
CA ALA A 97 -1.88 -5.43 12.19
C ALA A 97 -1.15 -6.69 12.69
N ALA A 98 -1.63 -7.34 13.74
CA ALA A 98 -1.06 -8.56 14.28
C ALA A 98 -1.06 -9.71 13.26
N VAL A 99 -2.15 -9.89 12.51
CA VAL A 99 -2.23 -10.90 11.45
C VAL A 99 -1.21 -10.61 10.34
N LEU A 100 -1.05 -9.35 9.93
CA LEU A 100 -0.07 -8.98 8.89
C LEU A 100 1.37 -9.21 9.36
N ILE A 101 1.69 -8.85 10.61
CA ILE A 101 3.00 -9.12 11.21
C ILE A 101 3.25 -10.64 11.27
N PHE A 102 2.28 -11.40 11.75
CA PHE A 102 2.38 -12.86 11.83
C PHE A 102 2.58 -13.49 10.44
N LEU A 103 1.79 -13.09 9.44
CA LEU A 103 1.96 -13.57 8.07
C LEU A 103 3.34 -13.21 7.50
N GLY A 104 3.86 -12.02 7.82
CA GLY A 104 5.21 -11.61 7.46
C GLY A 104 6.28 -12.52 8.05
N MET A 105 6.15 -12.89 9.32
CA MET A 105 7.06 -13.85 9.97
C MET A 105 6.93 -15.25 9.37
N VAL A 106 5.72 -15.70 9.04
CA VAL A 106 5.49 -16.99 8.37
C VAL A 106 6.18 -17.01 7.01
N TYR A 107 6.03 -15.95 6.22
CA TYR A 107 6.69 -15.81 4.93
C TYR A 107 8.22 -15.86 5.04
N ASN A 108 8.79 -15.25 6.07
CA ASN A 108 10.22 -15.24 6.36
C ASN A 108 10.74 -16.56 6.99
N GLY A 109 9.90 -17.57 7.12
CA GLY A 109 10.30 -18.91 7.54
C GLY A 109 10.13 -19.22 9.03
N LEU A 110 9.14 -18.62 9.71
CA LEU A 110 8.80 -18.91 11.11
C LEU A 110 8.68 -20.41 11.39
N PHE A 111 8.09 -21.18 10.46
CA PHE A 111 7.92 -22.64 10.62
C PHE A 111 9.21 -23.46 10.48
N ARG A 112 10.33 -22.84 10.11
CA ARG A 112 11.64 -23.51 10.15
C ARG A 112 12.19 -23.63 11.57
N LEU A 113 11.54 -22.98 12.56
CA LEU A 113 11.89 -22.96 13.98
C LEU A 113 13.33 -22.56 14.28
N ASN A 114 13.96 -21.85 13.38
CA ASN A 114 15.29 -21.27 13.56
C ASN A 114 15.16 -19.78 13.90
N PHE A 115 14.97 -19.50 15.18
CA PHE A 115 14.69 -18.14 15.67
C PHE A 115 15.89 -17.19 15.56
N GLU A 116 17.12 -17.71 15.58
CA GLU A 116 18.33 -16.91 15.42
C GLU A 116 18.43 -16.31 14.02
N ASN A 117 17.95 -17.04 13.01
CA ASN A 117 17.94 -16.61 11.61
C ASN A 117 16.57 -16.11 11.13
N LEU A 118 15.60 -15.97 12.04
CA LEU A 118 14.27 -15.49 11.69
C LEU A 118 14.32 -13.97 11.44
N ARG A 119 13.97 -13.55 10.23
CA ARG A 119 13.77 -12.14 9.93
C ARG A 119 12.37 -11.72 10.40
N VAL A 120 12.31 -10.85 11.42
CA VAL A 120 11.04 -10.29 11.93
C VAL A 120 10.54 -9.16 11.05
N ALA A 121 11.48 -8.34 10.52
CA ALA A 121 11.17 -7.30 9.54
C ALA A 121 10.57 -7.92 8.26
N SER A 122 9.49 -7.34 7.78
CA SER A 122 8.88 -7.73 6.52
C SER A 122 8.02 -6.60 5.97
N VAL A 123 7.82 -6.59 4.65
CA VAL A 123 6.92 -5.65 3.97
C VAL A 123 5.52 -5.71 4.58
N LEU A 124 5.00 -6.91 4.90
CA LEU A 124 3.68 -7.09 5.51
C LEU A 124 3.61 -6.51 6.93
N ALA A 125 4.65 -6.71 7.74
CA ALA A 125 4.74 -6.13 9.09
C ALA A 125 4.76 -4.60 9.01
N ARG A 126 5.55 -4.03 8.09
CA ARG A 126 5.63 -2.60 7.85
C ARG A 126 4.28 -2.02 7.41
N ILE A 127 3.56 -2.68 6.48
CA ILE A 127 2.20 -2.28 6.09
C ILE A 127 1.26 -2.31 7.30
N GLY A 128 1.31 -3.38 8.09
CA GLY A 128 0.48 -3.54 9.28
C GLY A 128 0.69 -2.43 10.30
N LEU A 129 1.95 -2.15 10.65
CA LEU A 129 2.33 -1.11 11.62
C LEU A 129 1.99 0.30 11.11
N ALA A 130 2.36 0.61 9.86
CA ALA A 130 2.11 1.92 9.28
C ALA A 130 0.62 2.23 9.13
N TRP A 131 -0.15 1.26 8.64
CA TRP A 131 -1.61 1.39 8.53
C TRP A 131 -2.28 1.50 9.90
N MET A 132 -1.83 0.72 10.89
CA MET A 132 -2.32 0.81 12.27
C MET A 132 -2.04 2.19 12.85
N GLY A 133 -0.82 2.72 12.72
CA GLY A 133 -0.45 4.05 13.18
C GLY A 133 -1.34 5.13 12.57
N ALA A 134 -1.54 5.11 11.25
CA ALA A 134 -2.42 6.05 10.56
C ALA A 134 -3.88 5.93 11.01
N ALA A 135 -4.40 4.71 11.20
CA ALA A 135 -5.75 4.47 11.70
C ALA A 135 -5.96 4.99 13.12
N LEU A 136 -4.98 4.78 14.01
CA LEU A 136 -5.02 5.30 15.38
C LEU A 136 -4.97 6.83 15.42
N LEU A 137 -4.12 7.45 14.59
CA LEU A 137 -4.08 8.90 14.45
C LEU A 137 -5.43 9.45 13.94
N TYR A 138 -6.04 8.77 12.98
CA TYR A 138 -7.35 9.17 12.45
C TYR A 138 -8.46 9.18 13.51
N ILE A 139 -8.50 8.15 14.35
CA ILE A 139 -9.59 8.00 15.35
C ILE A 139 -9.42 8.99 16.50
N ASN A 140 -8.18 9.28 16.91
CA ASN A 140 -7.91 10.03 18.14
C ASN A 140 -7.68 11.52 17.92
N PHE A 141 -7.25 11.95 16.72
CA PHE A 141 -6.85 13.32 16.48
C PHE A 141 -7.64 13.98 15.33
N GLY A 142 -7.85 15.27 15.43
CA GLY A 142 -8.46 16.08 14.38
C GLY A 142 -7.49 16.28 13.18
N VAL A 143 -8.03 16.70 12.05
CA VAL A 143 -7.28 16.86 10.78
C VAL A 143 -6.03 17.73 10.93
N LYS A 144 -6.14 18.90 11.60
CA LYS A 144 -5.01 19.81 11.80
C LYS A 144 -3.88 19.17 12.63
N THR A 145 -4.25 18.50 13.72
CA THR A 145 -3.27 17.82 14.61
C THR A 145 -2.57 16.69 13.86
N ARG A 146 -3.30 15.89 13.08
CA ARG A 146 -2.73 14.82 12.25
C ARG A 146 -1.75 15.36 11.21
N ALA A 147 -2.08 16.49 10.59
CA ALA A 147 -1.18 17.15 9.63
C ALA A 147 0.12 17.59 10.30
N TRP A 148 0.03 18.24 11.46
CA TRP A 148 1.22 18.65 12.21
C TRP A 148 2.06 17.46 12.70
N ILE A 149 1.43 16.38 13.18
CA ILE A 149 2.13 15.15 13.56
C ILE A 149 2.85 14.55 12.33
N SER A 150 2.20 14.53 11.17
CA SER A 150 2.82 14.02 9.95
C SER A 150 4.05 14.84 9.53
N VAL A 151 3.95 16.17 9.58
CA VAL A 151 5.08 17.07 9.30
C VAL A 151 6.20 16.85 10.33
N ALA A 152 5.86 16.77 11.61
CA ALA A 152 6.85 16.55 12.67
C ALA A 152 7.59 15.22 12.52
N ILE A 153 6.89 14.14 12.13
CA ILE A 153 7.52 12.84 11.84
C ILE A 153 8.49 12.95 10.68
N LEU A 154 8.07 13.57 9.54
CA LEU A 154 8.94 13.68 8.36
C LEU A 154 10.16 14.53 8.63
N VAL A 155 9.97 15.72 9.23
CA VAL A 155 11.09 16.63 9.57
C VAL A 155 12.01 15.99 10.61
N GLY A 156 11.45 15.41 11.67
CA GLY A 156 12.22 14.73 12.69
C GLY A 156 13.02 13.55 12.15
N TYR A 157 12.40 12.72 11.31
CA TYR A 157 13.09 11.61 10.65
C TYR A 157 14.22 12.10 9.72
N ALA A 158 13.97 13.13 8.91
CA ALA A 158 14.98 13.69 8.01
C ALA A 158 16.17 14.29 8.80
N LEU A 159 15.90 15.02 9.89
CA LEU A 159 16.94 15.59 10.74
C LEU A 159 17.75 14.50 11.45
N LEU A 160 17.09 13.48 12.01
CA LEU A 160 17.77 12.36 12.65
C LEU A 160 18.65 11.60 11.66
N SER A 161 18.11 11.26 10.47
CA SER A 161 18.86 10.53 9.45
C SER A 161 20.03 11.31 8.86
N LYS A 162 19.96 12.66 8.88
CA LYS A 162 21.01 13.51 8.31
C LYS A 162 22.13 13.85 9.29
N TYR A 163 21.79 14.03 10.56
CA TYR A 163 22.72 14.60 11.57
C TYR A 163 23.16 13.61 12.63
N VAL A 164 22.48 12.47 12.77
CA VAL A 164 22.80 11.50 13.82
C VAL A 164 23.29 10.20 13.18
N GLY A 165 24.58 9.94 13.32
CA GLY A 165 25.19 8.66 12.92
C GLY A 165 24.92 7.55 13.93
N ALA A 166 25.21 6.31 13.54
CA ALA A 166 25.14 5.15 14.40
C ALA A 166 26.21 5.22 15.50
N PRO A 167 25.85 5.18 16.81
CA PRO A 167 26.81 5.27 17.91
C PRO A 167 27.79 4.09 18.01
N ASP A 168 27.49 2.98 17.35
CA ASP A 168 28.28 1.75 17.34
C ASP A 168 29.36 1.71 16.22
N VAL A 169 29.39 2.72 15.36
CA VAL A 169 30.35 2.85 14.27
C VAL A 169 31.24 4.07 14.50
N VAL A 170 32.56 3.87 14.49
CA VAL A 170 33.54 4.96 14.64
C VAL A 170 33.51 5.81 13.37
N ASP A 171 33.47 7.14 13.51
CA ASP A 171 33.37 8.11 12.40
C ASP A 171 32.20 7.81 11.43
N ALA A 172 31.06 7.42 12.01
CA ALA A 172 29.86 7.06 11.25
C ALA A 172 29.39 8.23 10.37
N ASP A 173 29.38 8.04 9.06
CA ASP A 173 28.64 8.90 8.14
C ASP A 173 27.14 8.56 8.25
N PRO A 174 26.29 9.49 8.72
CA PRO A 174 24.86 9.24 8.92
C PRO A 174 24.11 8.79 7.65
N LEU A 175 24.63 9.13 6.47
CA LEU A 175 24.02 8.81 5.19
C LEU A 175 24.55 7.51 4.56
N SER A 176 25.59 6.90 5.16
CA SER A 176 26.12 5.62 4.69
C SER A 176 25.25 4.43 5.13
N ARG A 177 25.39 3.30 4.45
CA ARG A 177 24.70 2.05 4.82
C ARG A 177 25.08 1.56 6.22
N GLU A 178 26.34 1.67 6.59
CA GLU A 178 26.88 1.13 7.84
C GLU A 178 26.69 2.09 9.01
N GLY A 179 26.85 3.40 8.75
CA GLY A 179 26.82 4.46 9.76
C GLY A 179 25.46 5.09 10.01
N ASN A 180 24.36 4.61 9.43
CA ASN A 180 23.05 5.23 9.61
C ASN A 180 22.38 4.83 10.94
N LEU A 181 21.67 5.78 11.53
CA LEU A 181 20.93 5.61 12.78
C LEU A 181 19.83 4.56 12.67
N VAL A 182 19.20 4.41 11.48
CA VAL A 182 18.10 3.46 11.26
C VAL A 182 18.59 2.03 11.48
N GLY A 183 19.72 1.67 10.86
CA GLY A 183 20.34 0.36 11.05
C GLY A 183 20.78 0.11 12.50
N TYR A 184 21.28 1.14 13.20
CA TYR A 184 21.60 1.02 14.61
C TYR A 184 20.40 0.66 15.48
N ILE A 185 19.26 1.34 15.29
CA ILE A 185 18.03 1.04 16.02
C ILE A 185 17.51 -0.34 15.69
N ASP A 186 17.59 -0.75 14.42
CA ASP A 186 17.17 -2.09 14.01
C ASP A 186 18.03 -3.18 14.64
N ARG A 187 19.36 -3.01 14.69
CA ARG A 187 20.27 -3.93 15.40
C ARG A 187 20.00 -4.01 16.90
N MET A 188 19.57 -2.90 17.52
CA MET A 188 19.32 -2.86 18.96
C MET A 188 17.97 -3.51 19.34
N PHE A 189 16.93 -3.29 18.56
CA PHE A 189 15.56 -3.63 18.96
C PHE A 189 14.95 -4.79 18.18
N MET A 190 15.50 -5.16 17.02
CA MET A 190 14.93 -6.25 16.21
C MET A 190 15.67 -7.56 16.49
N PRO A 191 14.99 -8.56 17.04
CA PRO A 191 15.58 -9.89 17.21
C PRO A 191 15.72 -10.59 15.87
N GLY A 192 16.74 -11.45 15.75
CA GLY A 192 16.97 -12.29 14.61
C GLY A 192 17.83 -11.65 13.52
N ARG A 193 17.57 -12.00 12.26
CA ARG A 193 18.39 -11.61 11.12
C ARG A 193 17.88 -10.33 10.45
N LEU A 194 18.79 -9.38 10.17
CA LEU A 194 18.59 -8.30 9.20
C LEU A 194 19.03 -8.76 7.80
N ILE A 195 18.47 -8.16 6.73
CA ILE A 195 18.63 -8.73 5.38
C ILE A 195 19.92 -8.32 4.67
N TYR A 196 20.41 -7.10 4.91
CA TYR A 196 21.53 -6.51 4.18
C TYR A 196 22.80 -6.38 5.01
N ASP A 197 23.93 -6.34 4.34
CA ASP A 197 25.26 -6.02 4.85
C ASP A 197 25.64 -6.82 6.13
N ASN A 198 25.50 -8.15 6.07
CA ASN A 198 25.83 -9.05 7.19
C ASN A 198 25.11 -8.69 8.51
N ASN A 199 23.82 -8.42 8.47
CA ASN A 199 22.98 -8.00 9.59
C ASN A 199 23.13 -6.53 10.02
N HIS A 200 23.64 -5.64 9.20
CA HIS A 200 23.76 -4.22 9.56
C HIS A 200 22.52 -3.41 9.30
N PHE A 201 21.71 -3.77 8.29
CA PHE A 201 20.59 -2.94 7.85
C PHE A 201 19.39 -3.76 7.36
N ASP A 202 18.18 -3.25 7.63
CA ASP A 202 16.93 -3.75 7.05
C ASP A 202 16.06 -2.58 6.56
N PRO A 203 15.68 -2.54 5.27
CA PRO A 203 14.84 -1.48 4.73
C PRO A 203 13.43 -1.43 5.37
N GLU A 204 12.92 -2.58 5.87
CA GLU A 204 11.65 -2.68 6.60
C GLU A 204 11.83 -2.52 8.12
N GLY A 205 12.87 -1.83 8.56
CA GLY A 205 13.20 -1.60 9.95
C GLY A 205 12.16 -0.81 10.75
N LEU A 206 12.35 -0.79 12.06
CA LEU A 206 11.40 -0.20 12.99
C LEU A 206 11.29 1.33 12.83
N LEU A 207 12.43 2.02 12.75
CA LEU A 207 12.44 3.48 12.61
C LEU A 207 11.90 3.91 11.23
N SER A 208 12.21 3.17 10.17
CA SER A 208 11.71 3.42 8.82
C SER A 208 10.19 3.24 8.68
N ALA A 209 9.54 2.59 9.65
CA ALA A 209 8.09 2.51 9.70
C ALA A 209 7.40 3.86 9.99
N LEU A 210 8.08 4.82 10.65
CA LEU A 210 7.51 6.13 10.96
C LEU A 210 7.13 6.94 9.71
N PRO A 211 8.03 7.17 8.73
CA PRO A 211 7.63 7.84 7.48
C PRO A 211 6.59 7.03 6.68
N ALA A 212 6.56 5.70 6.82
CA ALA A 212 5.51 4.89 6.22
C ALA A 212 4.11 5.18 6.82
N VAL A 213 4.02 5.48 8.15
CA VAL A 213 2.76 5.95 8.76
C VAL A 213 2.27 7.23 8.08
N VAL A 214 3.17 8.14 7.73
CA VAL A 214 2.80 9.39 7.04
C VAL A 214 2.29 9.11 5.63
N THR A 215 2.90 8.17 4.91
CA THR A 215 2.39 7.74 3.60
C THR A 215 0.95 7.22 3.69
N ALA A 216 0.65 6.37 4.67
CA ALA A 216 -0.73 5.92 4.93
C ALA A 216 -1.65 7.10 5.33
N MET A 217 -1.15 8.05 6.12
CA MET A 217 -1.92 9.23 6.54
C MET A 217 -2.24 10.17 5.37
N LEU A 218 -1.33 10.35 4.41
CA LEU A 218 -1.62 11.07 3.16
C LEU A 218 -2.77 10.41 2.40
N GLY A 219 -2.79 9.08 2.36
CA GLY A 219 -3.93 8.33 1.84
C GLY A 219 -5.21 8.62 2.61
N VAL A 220 -5.17 8.64 3.94
CA VAL A 220 -6.33 8.99 4.79
C VAL A 220 -6.85 10.39 4.49
N PHE A 221 -6.00 11.40 4.38
CA PHE A 221 -6.41 12.77 4.01
C PHE A 221 -7.09 12.79 2.64
N THR A 222 -6.53 12.09 1.66
CA THR A 222 -7.14 11.95 0.33
C THR A 222 -8.51 11.27 0.41
N GLY A 223 -8.66 10.22 1.20
CA GLY A 223 -9.93 9.54 1.43
C GLY A 223 -10.99 10.42 2.09
N GLU A 224 -10.59 11.26 3.05
CA GLU A 224 -11.48 12.27 3.65
C GLU A 224 -11.90 13.32 2.62
N LEU A 225 -10.96 13.81 1.81
CA LEU A 225 -11.25 14.79 0.76
C LEU A 225 -12.26 14.27 -0.27
N ILE A 226 -12.08 13.05 -0.73
CA ILE A 226 -13.01 12.38 -1.66
C ILE A 226 -14.42 12.23 -1.06
N ARG A 227 -14.52 12.09 0.26
CA ARG A 227 -15.81 11.98 0.96
C ARG A 227 -16.54 13.30 1.12
N LEU A 228 -15.91 14.45 0.88
CA LEU A 228 -16.57 15.75 0.95
C LEU A 228 -17.68 15.83 -0.11
N PRO A 229 -18.89 16.35 0.23
CA PRO A 229 -20.05 16.35 -0.68
C PRO A 229 -19.81 17.05 -2.02
N LYS A 230 -18.96 18.09 -2.05
CA LYS A 230 -18.60 18.82 -3.28
C LYS A 230 -17.76 17.97 -4.23
N VAL A 231 -16.78 17.25 -3.69
CA VAL A 231 -15.88 16.41 -4.48
C VAL A 231 -16.60 15.14 -4.94
N SER A 232 -17.42 14.54 -4.08
CA SER A 232 -18.24 13.38 -4.42
C SER A 232 -19.16 13.66 -5.60
N LYS A 233 -19.84 14.82 -5.63
CA LYS A 233 -20.70 15.22 -6.76
C LYS A 233 -19.91 15.42 -8.06
N SER A 234 -18.73 16.02 -8.00
CA SER A 234 -17.88 16.21 -9.18
C SER A 234 -17.41 14.88 -9.78
N VAL A 235 -17.02 13.92 -8.94
CA VAL A 235 -16.64 12.57 -9.37
C VAL A 235 -17.82 11.82 -9.98
N GLU A 236 -19.01 11.96 -9.40
CA GLU A 236 -20.23 11.35 -9.92
C GLU A 236 -20.62 11.94 -11.29
N THR A 237 -20.52 13.27 -11.45
CA THR A 237 -20.80 13.95 -12.72
C THR A 237 -19.84 13.52 -13.82
N SER A 238 -18.55 13.41 -13.53
CA SER A 238 -17.56 12.94 -14.51
C SER A 238 -17.79 11.47 -14.91
N ARG A 239 -18.25 10.65 -14.00
CA ARG A 239 -18.60 9.23 -14.25
C ARG A 239 -19.82 9.10 -15.18
N TRP A 240 -20.86 9.94 -14.99
CA TRP A 240 -22.01 10.00 -15.89
C TRP A 240 -21.62 10.47 -17.28
N ALA A 241 -20.77 11.49 -17.39
CA ALA A 241 -20.29 11.99 -18.68
C ALA A 241 -19.48 10.91 -19.44
N TYR A 242 -18.60 10.18 -18.74
CA TYR A 242 -17.86 9.07 -19.36
C TYR A 242 -18.76 7.92 -19.79
N SER A 243 -19.74 7.54 -18.99
CA SER A 243 -20.72 6.49 -19.32
C SER A 243 -21.57 6.89 -20.52
N ALA A 244 -22.02 8.14 -20.58
CA ALA A 244 -22.81 8.67 -21.69
C ALA A 244 -22.05 8.67 -23.02
N GLN A 245 -20.76 9.03 -23.00
CA GLN A 245 -19.90 8.97 -24.18
C GLN A 245 -19.72 7.53 -24.70
N HIS A 246 -19.53 6.56 -23.79
CA HIS A 246 -19.37 5.15 -24.19
C HIS A 246 -20.67 4.52 -24.70
N THR A 247 -21.83 4.96 -24.22
CA THR A 247 -23.13 4.47 -24.72
C THR A 247 -23.45 5.06 -26.09
N SER A 248 -23.10 6.34 -26.32
CA SER A 248 -23.27 7.01 -27.62
C SER A 248 -22.38 6.40 -28.71
N SER A 249 -21.15 5.99 -28.36
CA SER A 249 -20.23 5.32 -29.31
C SER A 249 -20.70 3.91 -29.74
N LYS A 250 -21.46 3.20 -28.90
CA LYS A 250 -22.02 1.90 -29.26
C LYS A 250 -23.26 2.00 -30.17
N ASN A 251 -23.98 3.12 -30.15
CA ASN A 251 -25.15 3.34 -30.98
C ASN A 251 -24.86 3.95 -32.36
N SER A 252 -23.61 4.30 -32.64
CA SER A 252 -23.21 4.88 -33.93
C SER A 252 -22.57 3.89 -34.92
N GLN A 253 -22.73 2.59 -34.73
CA GLN A 253 -22.42 1.64 -35.81
C GLN A 253 -23.60 1.53 -36.78
N PRO A 254 -23.41 1.77 -38.09
CA PRO A 254 -24.47 1.65 -39.08
C PRO A 254 -24.88 0.19 -39.22
N GLY A 255 -26.20 -0.03 -39.20
CA GLY A 255 -26.83 -1.33 -39.23
C GLY A 255 -26.42 -2.21 -40.42
N LEU A 256 -26.00 -3.40 -40.09
CA LEU A 256 -26.14 -4.55 -41.00
C LEU A 256 -27.40 -5.30 -40.57
N CYS A 257 -28.40 -5.14 -41.43
CA CYS A 257 -29.66 -5.87 -41.40
C CYS A 257 -29.39 -7.36 -41.67
N SER A 258 -29.75 -8.27 -40.76
CA SER A 258 -30.12 -9.64 -41.14
C SER A 258 -31.05 -10.25 -40.08
N SER A 259 -32.26 -10.47 -40.57
CA SER A 259 -33.30 -11.45 -40.27
C SER A 259 -33.17 -12.37 -39.06
N SER A 260 -34.21 -12.27 -38.22
CA SER A 260 -35.00 -13.33 -37.57
C SER A 260 -34.37 -14.71 -37.32
N HIS A 261 -34.22 -15.04 -36.06
CA HIS A 261 -34.76 -16.29 -35.49
C HIS A 261 -34.86 -16.19 -33.98
N SER A 262 -36.09 -16.28 -33.50
CA SER A 262 -36.48 -16.44 -32.12
C SER A 262 -36.04 -17.83 -31.64
N THR A 263 -35.11 -17.86 -30.68
CA THR A 263 -34.92 -19.06 -29.86
C THR A 263 -34.82 -18.61 -28.40
N GLN A 264 -35.86 -18.90 -27.66
CA GLN A 264 -35.91 -18.80 -26.20
C GLN A 264 -34.86 -19.76 -25.63
N LEU A 265 -33.96 -19.24 -24.81
CA LEU A 265 -33.08 -20.01 -23.94
C LEU A 265 -33.61 -19.93 -22.51
N PRO A 266 -33.58 -21.04 -21.76
CA PRO A 266 -34.18 -21.15 -20.45
C PRO A 266 -33.35 -20.39 -19.39
N SER A 267 -34.04 -19.88 -18.39
CA SER A 267 -33.53 -19.25 -17.18
C SER A 267 -32.49 -20.12 -16.46
N GLN A 268 -31.27 -19.62 -16.35
CA GLN A 268 -30.28 -20.19 -15.46
C GLN A 268 -30.51 -19.73 -14.02
N PRO A 269 -30.36 -20.61 -13.04
CA PRO A 269 -30.52 -20.27 -11.63
C PRO A 269 -29.33 -19.48 -11.09
N ASP A 270 -29.65 -18.54 -10.20
CA ASP A 270 -28.71 -17.73 -9.43
C ASP A 270 -27.72 -18.61 -8.63
N ILE A 271 -26.47 -18.68 -9.08
CA ILE A 271 -25.35 -19.24 -8.34
C ILE A 271 -24.39 -18.11 -7.97
N PHE A 272 -24.79 -17.18 -7.12
CA PHE A 272 -23.88 -16.30 -6.37
C PHE A 272 -24.59 -15.68 -5.14
N ALA A 273 -25.15 -16.55 -4.31
CA ALA A 273 -25.57 -16.18 -2.97
C ALA A 273 -24.82 -17.06 -1.96
N THR A 274 -23.52 -16.80 -1.77
CA THR A 274 -22.78 -17.11 -0.51
C THR A 274 -21.37 -16.60 -0.61
N SER A 275 -21.14 -15.42 -0.14
CA SER A 275 -19.85 -15.01 0.43
C SER A 275 -20.07 -13.79 1.33
N LYS A 276 -20.73 -14.03 2.46
CA LYS A 276 -20.59 -13.20 3.66
C LYS A 276 -19.36 -13.65 4.40
N SER A 277 -18.60 -12.69 4.88
CA SER A 277 -17.43 -12.81 5.76
C SER A 277 -16.08 -12.92 5.04
N TRP A 278 -15.44 -11.76 4.89
CA TRP A 278 -13.98 -11.54 5.06
C TRP A 278 -13.76 -10.01 4.93
N LEU A 279 -13.90 -9.29 6.04
CA LEU A 279 -13.31 -7.96 6.28
C LEU A 279 -12.89 -7.88 7.74
#